data_76edd3c6f5add83d950940f67ec1ec0c
#
_entry.id   76edd3c6f5add83d950940f67ec1ec0c
#
_cell.length_a   1.000
_cell.length_b   1.000
_cell.length_c   1.000
_cell.angle_alpha   90.00
_cell.angle_beta   90.00
_cell.angle_gamma   90.00
#
_symmetry.space_group_name_H-M   'P 1'
#
loop_
_entity.id
_entity.type
_entity.pdbx_description
1 polymer ?
#
loop_
_entity_poly.entity_id
_entity_poly.type
_entity_poly.pdbx_seq_one_letter_code
_entity_poly.pdbx_strand_id
1 'polypeptide(L)'
;MKPLPKIFIISLKNSSRREVIAKRLRSLRLDFEFFDAVYGKELSENELAKVDFDFYPKEHNSPKPLTLGEIGCAMSHIKLYEHIVKNNIPEAIIFEDDAIVSLYFEEILKVALDKISSSKEILFLDHGKAKVWPFMRGLPERYRLAKYRSPSRNSKRCIIRATAYLITLNGAKKLLKQAYPIRMPADFLTGLLQLTGIKAYGIEPPCVFGSNDSEIDKIENRYE
;
A
#
# COMPACT_ATOMS: atom_id res chain seq x y z
N MET A 1 21.50 -5.49 -14.69
CA MET A 1 20.39 -5.48 -13.70
C MET A 1 19.12 -5.03 -14.41
N LYS A 2 17.97 -5.64 -14.11
CA LYS A 2 16.69 -5.23 -14.68
C LYS A 2 16.32 -3.83 -14.19
N PRO A 3 15.62 -3.01 -15.00
CA PRO A 3 15.07 -1.75 -14.52
C PRO A 3 14.05 -2.00 -13.40
N LEU A 4 13.86 -1.01 -12.54
CA LEU A 4 12.80 -1.09 -11.52
C LEU A 4 11.43 -1.13 -12.21
N PRO A 5 10.43 -1.78 -11.59
CA PRO A 5 9.05 -1.67 -12.01
C PRO A 5 8.58 -0.21 -12.00
N LYS A 6 7.55 0.06 -12.81
CA LYS A 6 6.93 1.39 -12.87
C LYS A 6 6.48 1.85 -11.48
N ILE A 7 6.78 3.12 -11.16
CA ILE A 7 6.39 3.74 -9.89
C ILE A 7 5.15 4.60 -10.12
N PHE A 8 4.09 4.34 -9.37
CA PHE A 8 2.90 5.18 -9.29
C PHE A 8 2.84 5.88 -7.94
N ILE A 9 2.54 7.17 -7.96
CA ILE A 9 2.31 7.97 -6.76
C ILE A 9 0.82 8.32 -6.69
N ILE A 10 0.13 7.77 -5.69
CA ILE A 10 -1.25 8.14 -5.38
C ILE A 10 -1.24 9.50 -4.70
N SER A 11 -1.89 10.49 -5.31
CA SER A 11 -1.97 11.84 -4.75
C SER A 11 -3.18 12.57 -5.30
N LEU A 12 -3.81 13.42 -4.50
CA LEU A 12 -4.85 14.32 -4.98
C LEU A 12 -4.28 15.28 -6.03
N LYS A 13 -5.06 15.53 -7.10
CA LYS A 13 -4.59 16.30 -8.26
C LYS A 13 -4.02 17.68 -7.90
N ASN A 14 -4.60 18.34 -6.89
CA ASN A 14 -4.23 19.68 -6.45
C ASN A 14 -3.42 19.67 -5.14
N SER A 15 -2.89 18.51 -4.70
CA SER A 15 -2.09 18.42 -3.47
C SER A 15 -0.74 19.09 -3.66
N SER A 16 -0.36 19.96 -2.72
CA SER A 16 0.99 20.54 -2.63
C SER A 16 2.07 19.50 -2.37
N ARG A 17 1.70 18.31 -1.87
CA ARG A 17 2.61 17.19 -1.64
C ARG A 17 3.19 16.62 -2.92
N ARG A 18 2.48 16.78 -4.09
CA ARG A 18 3.01 16.34 -5.39
C ARG A 18 4.39 16.92 -5.68
N GLU A 19 4.58 18.19 -5.43
CA GLU A 19 5.87 18.83 -5.68
C GLU A 19 6.95 18.29 -4.72
N VAL A 20 6.61 18.10 -3.45
CA VAL A 20 7.53 17.60 -2.42
C VAL A 20 8.01 16.19 -2.75
N ILE A 21 7.09 15.26 -3.02
CA ILE A 21 7.44 13.88 -3.37
C ILE A 21 8.17 13.81 -4.72
N ALA A 22 7.75 14.59 -5.71
CA ALA A 22 8.41 14.65 -7.01
C ALA A 22 9.86 15.11 -6.88
N LYS A 23 10.15 16.16 -6.11
CA LYS A 23 11.52 16.62 -5.84
C LYS A 23 12.35 15.51 -5.17
N ARG A 24 11.78 14.82 -4.19
CA ARG A 24 12.43 13.72 -3.48
C ARG A 24 12.79 12.57 -4.42
N LEU A 25 11.87 12.10 -5.24
CA LEU A 25 12.11 10.97 -6.15
C LEU A 25 13.08 11.34 -7.29
N ARG A 26 12.99 12.55 -7.82
CA ARG A 26 13.96 13.05 -8.82
C ARG A 26 15.37 13.12 -8.25
N SER A 27 15.55 13.53 -6.99
CA SER A 27 16.88 13.53 -6.35
C SER A 27 17.48 12.13 -6.22
N LEU A 28 16.63 11.10 -6.17
CA LEU A 28 17.00 9.68 -6.18
C LEU A 28 17.09 9.11 -7.60
N ARG A 29 16.88 9.93 -8.65
CA ARG A 29 16.83 9.51 -10.07
C ARG A 29 15.82 8.42 -10.35
N LEU A 30 14.69 8.43 -9.64
CA LEU A 30 13.60 7.50 -9.83
C LEU A 30 12.55 8.12 -10.75
N ASP A 31 12.21 7.40 -11.82
CA ASP A 31 11.10 7.75 -12.73
C ASP A 31 9.78 7.31 -12.10
N PHE A 32 8.76 8.17 -12.21
CA PHE A 32 7.44 7.92 -11.61
C PHE A 32 6.33 8.58 -12.41
N GLU A 33 5.10 8.13 -12.15
CA GLU A 33 3.87 8.74 -12.66
C GLU A 33 2.92 9.03 -11.48
N PHE A 34 2.22 10.15 -11.55
CA PHE A 34 1.12 10.42 -10.62
C PHE A 34 -0.13 9.66 -11.05
N PHE A 35 -0.79 9.05 -10.07
CA PHE A 35 -2.12 8.51 -10.18
C PHE A 35 -3.07 9.37 -9.34
N ASP A 36 -4.07 9.97 -9.99
CA ASP A 36 -4.98 10.89 -9.32
C ASP A 36 -5.82 10.14 -8.28
N ALA A 37 -5.66 10.54 -7.02
CA ALA A 37 -6.39 9.99 -5.89
C ALA A 37 -7.86 10.44 -5.91
N VAL A 38 -8.70 9.62 -5.29
CA VAL A 38 -10.11 9.93 -5.05
C VAL A 38 -10.22 10.84 -3.82
N TYR A 39 -10.84 11.99 -4.00
CA TYR A 39 -11.12 12.87 -2.87
C TYR A 39 -12.42 12.43 -2.17
N GLY A 40 -12.28 11.88 -0.97
CA GLY A 40 -13.41 11.25 -0.25
C GLY A 40 -14.59 12.19 0.00
N LYS A 41 -14.35 13.50 0.17
CA LYS A 41 -15.41 14.48 0.40
C LYS A 41 -16.25 14.80 -0.86
N GLU A 42 -15.79 14.41 -2.05
CA GLU A 42 -16.48 14.63 -3.33
C GLU A 42 -17.09 13.35 -3.90
N LEU A 43 -17.20 12.30 -3.08
CA LEU A 43 -17.82 11.04 -3.48
C LEU A 43 -19.30 11.23 -3.79
N SER A 44 -19.71 10.75 -4.97
CA SER A 44 -21.11 10.70 -5.37
C SER A 44 -21.90 9.64 -4.58
N GLU A 45 -23.22 9.77 -4.53
CA GLU A 45 -24.11 8.77 -3.92
C GLU A 45 -23.90 7.38 -4.52
N ASN A 46 -23.64 7.27 -5.82
CA ASN A 46 -23.34 6.01 -6.50
C ASN A 46 -22.01 5.38 -6.06
N GLU A 47 -21.04 6.19 -5.65
CA GLU A 47 -19.77 5.70 -5.10
C GLU A 47 -19.95 5.29 -3.65
N LEU A 48 -20.68 6.06 -2.86
CA LEU A 48 -21.01 5.72 -1.47
C LEU A 48 -21.88 4.47 -1.37
N ALA A 49 -22.75 4.19 -2.32
CA ALA A 49 -23.52 2.96 -2.39
C ALA A 49 -22.66 1.69 -2.54
N LYS A 50 -21.38 1.82 -2.90
CA LYS A 50 -20.41 0.72 -2.97
C LYS A 50 -19.67 0.47 -1.65
N VAL A 51 -20.01 1.19 -0.57
CA VAL A 51 -19.36 1.13 0.74
C VAL A 51 -20.23 0.35 1.71
N ASP A 52 -19.61 -0.57 2.45
CA ASP A 52 -20.21 -1.25 3.60
C ASP A 52 -19.69 -0.59 4.88
N PHE A 53 -20.48 0.34 5.42
CA PHE A 53 -20.15 1.09 6.63
C PHE A 53 -20.20 0.27 7.92
N ASP A 54 -20.87 -0.88 7.89
CA ASP A 54 -21.12 -1.71 9.07
C ASP A 54 -20.00 -2.73 9.31
N PHE A 55 -19.34 -3.18 8.25
CA PHE A 55 -18.36 -4.27 8.34
C PHE A 55 -17.19 -3.92 9.26
N TYR A 56 -16.54 -2.76 9.04
CA TYR A 56 -15.33 -2.39 9.76
C TYR A 56 -15.55 -2.25 11.28
N PRO A 57 -16.57 -1.53 11.75
CA PRO A 57 -16.90 -1.47 13.17
C PRO A 57 -17.16 -2.86 13.79
N LYS A 58 -17.96 -3.70 13.13
CA LYS A 58 -18.33 -5.03 13.64
C LYS A 58 -17.14 -5.99 13.69
N GLU A 59 -16.35 -6.02 12.61
CA GLU A 59 -15.26 -7.00 12.48
C GLU A 59 -13.98 -6.60 13.21
N HIS A 60 -13.73 -5.31 13.42
CA HIS A 60 -12.47 -4.82 13.97
C HIS A 60 -12.61 -4.07 15.29
N ASN A 61 -13.81 -4.11 15.93
CA ASN A 61 -14.11 -3.38 17.18
C ASN A 61 -13.77 -1.87 17.07
N SER A 62 -13.98 -1.29 15.89
CA SER A 62 -13.80 0.14 15.70
C SER A 62 -15.01 0.88 16.30
N PRO A 63 -14.80 1.96 17.06
CA PRO A 63 -15.92 2.74 17.61
C PRO A 63 -16.67 3.52 16.52
N LYS A 64 -16.06 3.72 15.37
CA LYS A 64 -16.60 4.54 14.28
C LYS A 64 -16.53 3.77 12.94
N PRO A 65 -17.45 4.03 12.00
CA PRO A 65 -17.36 3.53 10.64
C PRO A 65 -16.15 4.15 9.92
N LEU A 66 -15.90 3.71 8.68
CA LEU A 66 -14.88 4.34 7.82
C LEU A 66 -15.24 5.80 7.59
N THR A 67 -14.23 6.65 7.69
CA THR A 67 -14.35 8.07 7.33
C THR A 67 -14.32 8.25 5.81
N LEU A 68 -14.78 9.40 5.31
CA LEU A 68 -14.73 9.71 3.87
C LEU A 68 -13.30 9.71 3.33
N GLY A 69 -12.32 10.16 4.15
CA GLY A 69 -10.89 10.12 3.79
C GLY A 69 -10.37 8.71 3.65
N GLU A 70 -10.70 7.80 4.59
CA GLU A 70 -10.35 6.37 4.51
C GLU A 70 -10.98 5.70 3.30
N ILE A 71 -12.24 6.01 3.00
CA ILE A 71 -12.94 5.52 1.81
C ILE A 71 -12.24 6.01 0.54
N GLY A 72 -11.95 7.32 0.45
CA GLY A 72 -11.23 7.90 -0.69
C GLY A 72 -9.85 7.29 -0.90
N CYS A 73 -9.10 7.06 0.19
CA CYS A 73 -7.81 6.38 0.16
C CYS A 73 -7.97 4.94 -0.36
N ALA A 74 -8.87 4.15 0.21
CA ALA A 74 -9.14 2.78 -0.22
C ALA A 74 -9.55 2.72 -1.70
N MET A 75 -10.46 3.60 -2.14
CA MET A 75 -10.86 3.70 -3.56
C MET A 75 -9.71 4.06 -4.48
N SER A 76 -8.79 4.91 -4.05
CA SER A 76 -7.62 5.30 -4.84
C SER A 76 -6.73 4.10 -5.13
N HIS A 77 -6.43 3.29 -4.10
CA HIS A 77 -5.68 2.06 -4.26
C HIS A 77 -6.42 1.04 -5.13
N ILE A 78 -7.73 0.86 -4.93
CA ILE A 78 -8.55 -0.06 -5.73
C ILE A 78 -8.55 0.35 -7.21
N LYS A 79 -8.79 1.64 -7.52
CA LYS A 79 -8.74 2.16 -8.91
C LYS A 79 -7.35 1.94 -9.54
N LEU A 80 -6.27 2.04 -8.76
CA LEU A 80 -4.93 1.74 -9.27
C LEU A 80 -4.75 0.23 -9.53
N TYR A 81 -5.30 -0.66 -8.71
CA TYR A 81 -5.29 -2.10 -9.01
C TYR A 81 -6.09 -2.42 -10.27
N GLU A 82 -7.25 -1.79 -10.48
CA GLU A 82 -8.03 -1.91 -11.70
C GLU A 82 -7.22 -1.44 -12.93
N HIS A 83 -6.49 -0.32 -12.81
CA HIS A 83 -5.59 0.18 -13.84
C HIS A 83 -4.47 -0.82 -14.17
N ILE A 84 -3.82 -1.39 -13.15
CA ILE A 84 -2.77 -2.41 -13.29
C ILE A 84 -3.32 -3.63 -14.04
N VAL A 85 -4.51 -4.10 -13.66
CA VAL A 85 -5.13 -5.28 -14.29
C VAL A 85 -5.57 -4.99 -15.72
N LYS A 86 -6.22 -3.86 -15.97
CA LYS A 86 -6.68 -3.43 -17.30
C LYS A 86 -5.53 -3.31 -18.30
N ASN A 87 -4.39 -2.79 -17.86
CA ASN A 87 -3.22 -2.56 -18.70
C ASN A 87 -2.19 -3.71 -18.67
N ASN A 88 -2.52 -4.84 -18.01
CA ASN A 88 -1.64 -5.99 -17.86
C ASN A 88 -0.23 -5.63 -17.35
N ILE A 89 -0.11 -4.69 -16.40
CA ILE A 89 1.17 -4.27 -15.84
C ILE A 89 1.71 -5.40 -14.96
N PRO A 90 2.88 -6.00 -15.28
CA PRO A 90 3.37 -7.19 -14.57
C PRO A 90 3.65 -6.94 -13.10
N GLU A 91 4.28 -5.81 -12.79
CA GLU A 91 4.63 -5.35 -11.45
C GLU A 91 4.60 -3.82 -11.42
N ALA A 92 4.14 -3.26 -10.30
CA ALA A 92 4.14 -1.82 -10.04
C ALA A 92 4.58 -1.53 -8.61
N ILE A 93 5.34 -0.47 -8.43
CA ILE A 93 5.63 0.13 -7.13
C ILE A 93 4.59 1.22 -6.89
N ILE A 94 3.99 1.22 -5.72
CA ILE A 94 2.96 2.18 -5.33
C ILE A 94 3.48 2.97 -4.13
N PHE A 95 3.41 4.29 -4.22
CA PHE A 95 3.68 5.22 -3.12
C PHE A 95 2.46 6.10 -2.86
N GLU A 96 2.22 6.44 -1.60
CA GLU A 96 1.43 7.61 -1.23
C GLU A 96 2.30 8.87 -1.29
N ASP A 97 1.69 10.05 -1.41
CA ASP A 97 2.42 11.30 -1.63
C ASP A 97 3.18 11.83 -0.40
N ASP A 98 3.01 11.20 0.75
CA ASP A 98 3.75 11.47 1.97
C ASP A 98 4.99 10.56 2.18
N ALA A 99 5.27 9.66 1.25
CA ALA A 99 6.36 8.70 1.35
C ALA A 99 7.74 9.37 1.47
N ILE A 100 8.51 8.93 2.48
CA ILE A 100 9.92 9.27 2.69
C ILE A 100 10.77 8.07 2.30
N VAL A 101 11.53 8.20 1.24
CA VAL A 101 12.25 7.10 0.61
C VAL A 101 13.71 7.10 1.03
N SER A 102 14.27 5.94 1.40
CA SER A 102 15.69 5.76 1.73
C SER A 102 16.59 6.17 0.55
N LEU A 103 17.76 6.73 0.85
CA LEU A 103 18.77 7.07 -0.16
C LEU A 103 19.27 5.82 -0.93
N TYR A 104 19.26 4.67 -0.29
CA TYR A 104 19.68 3.39 -0.88
C TYR A 104 18.53 2.57 -1.48
N PHE A 105 17.36 3.17 -1.65
CA PHE A 105 16.13 2.50 -2.06
C PHE A 105 16.32 1.66 -3.33
N GLU A 106 16.92 2.24 -4.36
CA GLU A 106 17.09 1.58 -5.65
C GLU A 106 17.97 0.33 -5.53
N GLU A 107 19.11 0.44 -4.82
CA GLU A 107 20.03 -0.66 -4.58
C GLU A 107 19.37 -1.78 -3.77
N ILE A 108 18.74 -1.42 -2.63
CA ILE A 108 18.03 -2.36 -1.76
C ILE A 108 16.96 -3.12 -2.56
N LEU A 109 16.14 -2.39 -3.33
CA LEU A 109 15.03 -2.99 -4.05
C LEU A 109 15.51 -3.89 -5.20
N LYS A 110 16.53 -3.49 -5.97
CA LYS A 110 17.10 -4.32 -7.03
C LYS A 110 17.60 -5.66 -6.49
N VAL A 111 18.37 -5.64 -5.39
CA VAL A 111 18.87 -6.87 -4.76
C VAL A 111 17.71 -7.68 -4.14
N ALA A 112 16.69 -7.02 -3.59
CA ALA A 112 15.51 -7.72 -3.07
C ALA A 112 14.76 -8.45 -4.19
N LEU A 113 14.58 -7.80 -5.36
CA LEU A 113 13.89 -8.39 -6.52
C LEU A 113 14.65 -9.57 -7.13
N ASP A 114 15.97 -9.57 -7.08
CA ASP A 114 16.78 -10.71 -7.52
C ASP A 114 16.70 -11.91 -6.55
N LYS A 115 16.54 -11.64 -5.26
CA LYS A 115 16.50 -12.68 -4.20
C LYS A 115 15.11 -13.20 -3.87
N ILE A 116 14.06 -12.43 -4.21
CA ILE A 116 12.68 -12.77 -3.84
C ILE A 116 12.14 -13.91 -4.70
N SER A 117 11.25 -14.72 -4.15
CA SER A 117 10.55 -15.76 -4.91
C SER A 117 9.72 -15.16 -6.05
N SER A 118 9.76 -15.80 -7.23
CA SER A 118 8.89 -15.46 -8.37
C SER A 118 7.40 -15.57 -8.05
N SER A 119 7.05 -16.30 -6.98
CA SER A 119 5.66 -16.43 -6.52
C SER A 119 5.20 -15.29 -5.61
N LYS A 120 6.04 -14.25 -5.38
CA LYS A 120 5.59 -13.07 -4.63
C LYS A 120 4.38 -12.42 -5.29
N GLU A 121 3.51 -11.84 -4.49
CA GLU A 121 2.36 -11.10 -4.98
C GLU A 121 2.33 -9.66 -4.45
N ILE A 122 2.89 -9.46 -3.24
CA ILE A 122 3.14 -8.13 -2.67
C ILE A 122 4.48 -8.12 -1.94
N LEU A 123 5.21 -6.99 -2.02
CA LEU A 123 6.43 -6.71 -1.26
C LEU A 123 6.22 -5.36 -0.54
N PHE A 124 6.05 -5.40 0.77
CA PHE A 124 5.92 -4.20 1.58
C PHE A 124 7.27 -3.48 1.71
N LEU A 125 7.28 -2.19 1.46
CA LEU A 125 8.42 -1.29 1.56
C LEU A 125 8.30 -0.38 2.80
N ASP A 126 7.04 -0.06 3.18
CA ASP A 126 6.63 0.43 4.50
C ASP A 126 5.62 -0.55 5.10
N HIS A 127 5.72 -0.78 6.42
CA HIS A 127 4.83 -1.69 7.12
C HIS A 127 4.93 -1.57 8.64
N GLY A 128 3.91 -2.06 9.32
CA GLY A 128 3.90 -2.27 10.76
C GLY A 128 3.19 -3.56 11.14
N LYS A 129 3.49 -4.10 12.32
CA LYS A 129 2.85 -5.30 12.89
C LYS A 129 2.99 -6.59 12.05
N ALA A 130 3.93 -6.65 11.10
CA ALA A 130 4.19 -7.86 10.32
C ALA A 130 4.76 -8.98 11.19
N LYS A 131 4.44 -10.24 10.85
CA LYS A 131 5.06 -11.43 11.48
C LYS A 131 5.91 -12.15 10.47
N VAL A 132 7.21 -12.11 10.70
CA VAL A 132 8.24 -12.66 9.82
C VAL A 132 8.40 -14.17 9.99
N TRP A 133 8.73 -14.88 8.92
CA TRP A 133 9.30 -16.23 8.99
C TRP A 133 10.72 -16.17 9.58
N PRO A 134 11.18 -17.23 10.27
CA PRO A 134 12.48 -17.20 10.95
C PRO A 134 13.68 -16.89 10.06
N PHE A 135 13.58 -17.21 8.76
CA PHE A 135 14.69 -17.04 7.82
C PHE A 135 14.50 -15.78 6.97
N MET A 136 15.45 -14.86 7.07
CA MET A 136 15.53 -13.63 6.27
C MET A 136 16.80 -13.69 5.40
N ARG A 137 16.75 -13.05 4.23
CA ARG A 137 17.90 -12.92 3.33
C ARG A 137 18.50 -11.52 3.47
N GLY A 138 19.84 -11.44 3.61
CA GLY A 138 20.53 -10.16 3.71
C GLY A 138 20.39 -9.32 2.43
N LEU A 139 20.18 -8.01 2.60
CA LEU A 139 20.16 -6.98 1.59
C LEU A 139 21.27 -5.94 1.88
N PRO A 140 21.57 -5.02 0.96
CA PRO A 140 22.49 -3.90 1.21
C PRO A 140 22.09 -3.11 2.45
N GLU A 141 23.03 -2.34 3.00
CA GLU A 141 22.81 -1.40 4.11
C GLU A 141 22.16 -2.03 5.35
N ARG A 142 22.47 -3.32 5.61
CA ARG A 142 21.92 -4.12 6.73
C ARG A 142 20.42 -4.38 6.67
N TYR A 143 19.75 -4.03 5.56
CA TYR A 143 18.37 -4.44 5.34
C TYR A 143 18.27 -5.96 5.13
N ARG A 144 17.06 -6.49 5.25
CA ARG A 144 16.78 -7.91 5.07
C ARG A 144 15.47 -8.09 4.29
N LEU A 145 15.45 -9.09 3.43
CA LEU A 145 14.22 -9.54 2.78
C LEU A 145 13.57 -10.61 3.65
N ALA A 146 12.36 -10.34 4.07
CA ALA A 146 11.56 -11.23 4.90
C ALA A 146 10.35 -11.78 4.13
N LYS A 147 9.97 -13.03 4.42
CA LYS A 147 8.67 -13.58 4.03
C LYS A 147 7.71 -13.41 5.20
N TYR A 148 6.49 -12.93 4.93
CA TYR A 148 5.50 -12.76 5.99
C TYR A 148 4.60 -13.98 6.11
N ARG A 149 4.21 -14.27 7.35
CA ARG A 149 3.32 -15.39 7.67
C ARG A 149 1.88 -14.92 7.62
N SER A 150 1.06 -15.62 6.84
CA SER A 150 -0.38 -15.44 6.94
C SER A 150 -0.85 -15.90 8.33
N PRO A 151 -1.62 -15.10 9.05
CA PRO A 151 -2.26 -15.52 10.29
C PRO A 151 -3.29 -16.63 10.06
N SER A 152 -3.80 -17.24 11.13
CA SER A 152 -4.96 -18.14 11.05
C SER A 152 -6.19 -17.41 10.52
N ARG A 153 -7.11 -18.13 9.89
CA ARG A 153 -8.29 -17.56 9.21
C ARG A 153 -9.12 -16.62 10.09
N ASN A 154 -9.25 -16.92 11.38
CA ASN A 154 -10.05 -16.12 12.31
C ASN A 154 -9.24 -15.02 13.03
N SER A 155 -7.97 -14.85 12.68
CA SER A 155 -7.14 -13.80 13.27
C SER A 155 -7.55 -12.42 12.76
N LYS A 156 -7.52 -11.43 13.64
CA LYS A 156 -7.70 -10.00 13.29
C LYS A 156 -6.35 -9.30 13.02
N ARG A 157 -5.23 -10.06 12.99
CA ARG A 157 -3.91 -9.49 12.74
C ARG A 157 -3.82 -8.99 11.30
N CYS A 158 -3.38 -7.75 11.18
CA CYS A 158 -3.17 -7.05 9.92
C CYS A 158 -1.74 -6.49 9.86
N ILE A 159 -1.12 -6.51 8.70
CA ILE A 159 0.04 -5.68 8.41
C ILE A 159 -0.53 -4.30 8.10
N ILE A 160 -0.16 -3.31 8.89
CA ILE A 160 -0.65 -1.94 8.73
C ILE A 160 0.31 -1.11 7.90
N ARG A 161 -0.17 0.02 7.40
CA ARG A 161 0.44 0.99 6.49
C ARG A 161 0.41 0.54 5.03
N ALA A 162 -0.06 1.43 4.18
CA ALA A 162 -0.11 1.26 2.72
C ALA A 162 0.73 2.32 1.99
N THR A 163 1.58 3.06 2.73
CA THR A 163 2.39 4.17 2.20
C THR A 163 3.28 3.76 1.04
N ALA A 164 3.85 2.53 1.09
CA ALA A 164 4.73 2.04 0.05
C ALA A 164 4.76 0.52 -0.06
N TYR A 165 4.54 0.00 -1.26
CA TYR A 165 4.66 -1.42 -1.57
C TYR A 165 4.84 -1.66 -3.07
N LEU A 166 5.37 -2.83 -3.42
CA LEU A 166 5.34 -3.36 -4.78
C LEU A 166 4.23 -4.41 -4.87
N ILE A 167 3.45 -4.37 -5.92
CA ILE A 167 2.40 -5.36 -6.21
C ILE A 167 2.58 -5.95 -7.60
N THR A 168 2.33 -7.25 -7.73
CA THR A 168 2.30 -7.92 -9.02
C THR A 168 0.88 -7.90 -9.61
N LEU A 169 0.76 -8.14 -10.92
CA LEU A 169 -0.54 -8.31 -11.58
C LEU A 169 -1.43 -9.34 -10.86
N ASN A 170 -0.85 -10.46 -10.44
CA ASN A 170 -1.60 -11.49 -9.70
C ASN A 170 -2.02 -11.01 -8.30
N GLY A 171 -1.15 -10.25 -7.63
CA GLY A 171 -1.47 -9.59 -6.36
C GLY A 171 -2.66 -8.63 -6.51
N ALA A 172 -2.61 -7.75 -7.50
CA ALA A 172 -3.70 -6.82 -7.79
C ALA A 172 -5.03 -7.55 -8.08
N LYS A 173 -5.01 -8.61 -8.90
CA LYS A 173 -6.20 -9.45 -9.16
C LYS A 173 -6.75 -10.09 -7.89
N LYS A 174 -5.90 -10.51 -6.94
CA LYS A 174 -6.34 -11.06 -5.66
C LYS A 174 -6.99 -10.01 -4.76
N LEU A 175 -6.38 -8.83 -4.65
CA LEU A 175 -6.93 -7.73 -3.85
C LEU A 175 -8.29 -7.28 -4.39
N LEU A 176 -8.44 -7.18 -5.72
CA LEU A 176 -9.71 -6.81 -6.35
C LEU A 176 -10.86 -7.77 -6.03
N LYS A 177 -10.61 -9.05 -5.77
CA LYS A 177 -11.66 -9.99 -5.33
C LYS A 177 -12.26 -9.65 -3.97
N GLN A 178 -11.56 -8.84 -3.16
CA GLN A 178 -11.97 -8.42 -1.82
C GLN A 178 -12.27 -6.91 -1.75
N ALA A 179 -12.12 -6.19 -2.86
CA ALA A 179 -12.18 -4.74 -2.91
C ALA A 179 -13.60 -4.19 -2.74
N TYR A 180 -14.60 -4.92 -3.23
CA TYR A 180 -15.99 -4.48 -3.18
C TYR A 180 -16.88 -5.46 -2.43
N PRO A 181 -17.89 -4.95 -1.66
CA PRO A 181 -18.05 -3.55 -1.29
C PRO A 181 -16.82 -3.03 -0.54
N ILE A 182 -16.56 -1.71 -0.63
CA ILE A 182 -15.48 -1.07 0.14
C ILE A 182 -15.87 -1.13 1.61
N ARG A 183 -15.08 -1.82 2.43
CA ARG A 183 -15.46 -2.16 3.81
C ARG A 183 -14.31 -2.08 4.81
N MET A 184 -13.11 -1.69 4.35
CA MET A 184 -11.92 -1.58 5.17
C MET A 184 -10.95 -0.55 4.61
N PRO A 185 -10.06 0.04 5.44
CA PRO A 185 -8.98 0.91 4.95
C PRO A 185 -8.07 0.21 3.96
N ALA A 186 -7.30 0.99 3.18
CA ALA A 186 -6.39 0.48 2.15
C ALA A 186 -5.34 -0.49 2.70
N ASP A 187 -4.79 -0.20 3.87
CA ASP A 187 -3.78 -1.03 4.54
C ASP A 187 -4.37 -2.35 5.07
N PHE A 188 -5.65 -2.38 5.45
CA PHE A 188 -6.33 -3.64 5.81
C PHE A 188 -6.58 -4.51 4.58
N LEU A 189 -6.92 -3.92 3.44
CA LEU A 189 -7.09 -4.67 2.19
C LEU A 189 -5.78 -5.35 1.77
N THR A 190 -4.64 -4.67 1.89
CA THR A 190 -3.32 -5.24 1.59
C THR A 190 -2.80 -6.17 2.67
N GLY A 191 -3.07 -5.86 3.94
CA GLY A 191 -2.42 -6.46 5.11
C GLY A 191 -3.15 -7.62 5.77
N LEU A 192 -4.45 -7.84 5.49
CA LEU A 192 -5.21 -9.01 5.99
C LEU A 192 -4.90 -10.23 5.11
N LEU A 193 -3.67 -10.78 5.27
CA LEU A 193 -3.18 -11.88 4.44
C LEU A 193 -4.08 -13.14 4.51
N GLN A 194 -4.72 -13.38 5.64
CA GLN A 194 -5.66 -14.48 5.86
C GLN A 194 -6.98 -14.32 5.07
N LEU A 195 -7.36 -13.09 4.75
CA LEU A 195 -8.54 -12.78 3.96
C LEU A 195 -8.25 -12.84 2.46
N THR A 196 -7.15 -12.23 2.05
CA THR A 196 -6.80 -12.08 0.63
C THR A 196 -6.05 -13.28 0.07
N GLY A 197 -5.39 -14.08 0.93
CA GLY A 197 -4.52 -15.17 0.53
C GLY A 197 -3.30 -14.70 -0.29
N ILE A 198 -2.93 -13.42 -0.19
CA ILE A 198 -1.81 -12.84 -0.92
C ILE A 198 -0.47 -13.32 -0.34
N LYS A 199 0.47 -13.64 -1.23
CA LYS A 199 1.83 -14.06 -0.82
C LYS A 199 2.70 -12.85 -0.58
N ALA A 200 2.91 -12.55 0.71
CA ALA A 200 3.52 -11.32 1.17
C ALA A 200 4.98 -11.49 1.58
N TYR A 201 5.75 -10.49 1.22
CA TYR A 201 7.14 -10.26 1.61
C TYR A 201 7.30 -8.83 2.08
N GLY A 202 8.41 -8.51 2.73
CA GLY A 202 8.74 -7.14 3.13
C GLY A 202 10.25 -6.93 3.27
N ILE A 203 10.64 -5.68 3.29
CA ILE A 203 11.99 -5.23 3.58
C ILE A 203 12.05 -4.83 5.05
N GLU A 204 12.98 -5.42 5.79
CA GLU A 204 13.19 -5.22 7.23
C GLU A 204 14.57 -4.58 7.51
N PRO A 205 14.62 -3.44 8.23
CA PRO A 205 13.49 -2.59 8.56
C PRO A 205 12.86 -1.99 7.31
N PRO A 206 11.71 -1.27 7.38
CA PRO A 206 11.14 -0.57 6.23
C PRO A 206 12.17 0.34 5.56
N CYS A 207 12.19 0.39 4.23
CA CYS A 207 13.05 1.29 3.46
C CYS A 207 12.31 2.53 2.93
N VAL A 208 11.02 2.61 3.21
CA VAL A 208 10.15 3.76 3.00
C VAL A 208 9.35 3.99 4.27
N PHE A 209 9.03 5.23 4.58
CA PHE A 209 8.26 5.63 5.77
C PHE A 209 7.19 6.64 5.36
N GLY A 210 6.01 6.57 5.96
CA GLY A 210 5.02 7.64 5.90
C GLY A 210 5.49 8.85 6.73
N SER A 211 5.19 10.06 6.27
CA SER A 211 5.37 11.23 7.12
C SER A 211 4.31 11.23 8.24
N ASN A 212 4.64 11.84 9.40
CA ASN A 212 3.67 11.98 10.50
C ASN A 212 2.58 13.03 10.20
N ASP A 213 2.57 13.60 9.00
CA ASP A 213 1.67 14.65 8.54
C ASP A 213 0.55 14.07 7.66
N SER A 214 -0.26 13.14 8.19
CA SER A 214 -1.42 12.64 7.47
C SER A 214 -2.44 13.76 7.24
N GLU A 215 -2.81 14.01 5.98
CA GLU A 215 -3.89 14.97 5.65
C GLU A 215 -5.24 14.48 6.17
N ILE A 216 -5.46 13.16 6.20
CA ILE A 216 -6.69 12.57 6.74
C ILE A 216 -6.81 12.88 8.23
N ASP A 217 -5.72 12.74 9.00
CA ASP A 217 -5.73 13.01 10.44
C ASP A 217 -5.96 14.50 10.77
N LYS A 218 -5.43 15.40 9.92
CA LYS A 218 -5.64 16.85 10.08
C LYS A 218 -7.07 17.30 9.74
N ILE A 219 -7.72 16.63 8.80
CA ILE A 219 -9.04 17.01 8.29
C ILE A 219 -10.16 16.39 9.15
N GLU A 220 -9.92 15.24 9.76
CA GLU A 220 -10.97 14.42 10.39
C GLU A 220 -10.89 14.34 11.92
N ASN A 221 -9.97 15.08 12.59
CA ASN A 221 -9.80 15.08 14.05
C ASN A 221 -9.88 13.66 14.65
N ARG A 222 -9.05 12.76 14.13
CA ARG A 222 -9.13 11.30 14.39
C ARG A 222 -8.88 10.93 15.86
N TYR A 223 -8.29 11.82 16.63
CA TYR A 223 -7.84 11.57 18.00
C TYR A 223 -8.64 12.38 19.06
N GLU A 224 -9.68 13.08 18.66
CA GLU A 224 -10.74 13.62 19.52
C GLU A 224 -11.99 12.73 19.39
#